data_c5aae50f299c11d465d091989e167703
#
_entry.id   c5aae50f299c11d465d091989e167703
#
_cell.length_a   1.000
_cell.length_b   1.000
_cell.length_c   1.000
_cell.angle_alpha   90.00
_cell.angle_beta   90.00
_cell.angle_gamma   90.00
#
_symmetry.space_group_name_H-M   'P 1'
#
loop_
_entity.id
_entity.type
_entity.pdbx_description
1 polymer ?
#
loop_
_entity_poly.entity_id
_entity_poly.type
_entity_poly.pdbx_seq_one_letter_code
_entity_poly.pdbx_strand_id
1 'polypeptide(L)'
;GYLNRADATAETITDGWLHTGDVATIDEDGFIFIVDRVKDMVLRGGENIYCSEVESVLFQIDELAECSVFGVPDDRLGEEVGAAIYLKPGQSKSAEDIRSFCAVLMAKHKIPAYLWILDAPLPRNASGKFLKRELRDRLPLADAV
;
A
#
# COMPACT_ATOMS: atom_id res chain seq x y z
N GLY A 1 -25.75 -9.28 7.93
CA GLY A 1 -25.74 -8.09 7.06
C GLY A 1 -25.46 -6.81 7.82
N TYR A 2 -25.31 -5.71 7.13
CA TYR A 2 -25.08 -4.39 7.73
C TYR A 2 -26.42 -3.78 8.18
N LEU A 3 -26.47 -3.25 9.39
CA LEU A 3 -27.69 -2.66 9.96
C LEU A 3 -28.17 -1.47 9.11
N ASN A 4 -29.44 -1.51 8.69
CA ASN A 4 -30.08 -0.51 7.85
C ASN A 4 -29.38 -0.21 6.51
N ARG A 5 -28.55 -1.14 6.01
CA ARG A 5 -27.81 -1.04 4.74
C ARG A 5 -28.01 -2.31 3.91
N ALA A 6 -29.22 -2.46 3.35
CA ALA A 6 -29.54 -3.61 2.49
C ALA A 6 -28.69 -3.62 1.21
N ASP A 7 -28.41 -2.46 0.65
CA ASP A 7 -27.51 -2.21 -0.48
C ASP A 7 -26.09 -2.77 -0.22
N ALA A 8 -25.47 -2.32 0.86
CA ALA A 8 -24.13 -2.78 1.26
C ALA A 8 -24.10 -4.28 1.63
N THR A 9 -25.20 -4.79 2.19
CA THR A 9 -25.33 -6.23 2.50
C THR A 9 -25.36 -7.06 1.23
N ALA A 10 -26.16 -6.68 0.22
CA ALA A 10 -26.26 -7.37 -1.04
C ALA A 10 -24.96 -7.32 -1.85
N GLU A 11 -24.22 -6.22 -1.77
CA GLU A 11 -22.89 -6.07 -2.40
C GLU A 11 -21.84 -6.98 -1.75
N THR A 12 -21.91 -7.13 -0.42
CA THR A 12 -20.87 -7.85 0.34
C THR A 12 -21.17 -9.35 0.49
N ILE A 13 -22.46 -9.74 0.46
CA ILE A 13 -22.87 -11.15 0.59
C ILE A 13 -23.55 -11.58 -0.69
N THR A 14 -22.87 -12.44 -1.46
CA THR A 14 -23.39 -13.00 -2.72
C THR A 14 -23.45 -14.52 -2.63
N ASP A 15 -24.59 -15.11 -2.95
CA ASP A 15 -24.83 -16.57 -2.92
C ASP A 15 -24.46 -17.23 -1.57
N GLY A 16 -24.66 -16.50 -0.46
CA GLY A 16 -24.35 -16.98 0.87
C GLY A 16 -22.88 -16.82 1.30
N TRP A 17 -22.04 -16.28 0.43
CA TRP A 17 -20.62 -16.01 0.71
C TRP A 17 -20.37 -14.55 1.06
N LEU A 18 -19.60 -14.33 2.14
CA LEU A 18 -19.13 -13.01 2.53
C LEU A 18 -17.83 -12.69 1.78
N HIS A 19 -17.85 -11.67 0.94
CA HIS A 19 -16.65 -11.11 0.30
C HIS A 19 -15.97 -10.15 1.27
N THR A 20 -14.89 -10.59 1.92
CA THR A 20 -14.16 -9.77 2.92
C THR A 20 -13.40 -8.62 2.27
N GLY A 21 -13.05 -8.75 0.99
CA GLY A 21 -12.17 -7.83 0.26
C GLY A 21 -10.70 -8.01 0.63
N ASP A 22 -10.36 -9.09 1.32
CA ASP A 22 -8.99 -9.44 1.64
C ASP A 22 -8.44 -10.43 0.62
N VAL A 23 -7.12 -10.37 0.39
CA VAL A 23 -6.34 -11.34 -0.38
C VAL A 23 -5.61 -12.24 0.61
N ALA A 24 -5.70 -13.54 0.44
CA ALA A 24 -5.08 -14.49 1.33
C ALA A 24 -4.40 -15.63 0.56
N THR A 25 -3.42 -16.26 1.17
CA THR A 25 -2.86 -17.55 0.77
C THR A 25 -3.28 -18.63 1.75
N ILE A 26 -3.39 -19.86 1.27
CA ILE A 26 -3.68 -21.04 2.09
C ILE A 26 -2.49 -21.99 1.93
N ASP A 27 -1.92 -22.43 3.05
CA ASP A 27 -0.84 -23.42 3.02
C ASP A 27 -1.35 -24.86 2.90
N GLU A 28 -0.43 -25.83 2.86
CA GLU A 28 -0.75 -27.26 2.71
C GLU A 28 -1.52 -27.82 3.92
N ASP A 29 -1.39 -27.20 5.09
CA ASP A 29 -2.09 -27.57 6.32
C ASP A 29 -3.47 -26.87 6.46
N GLY A 30 -3.83 -26.00 5.52
CA GLY A 30 -5.11 -25.29 5.47
C GLY A 30 -5.14 -23.99 6.28
N PHE A 31 -4.00 -23.48 6.77
CA PHE A 31 -3.94 -22.18 7.43
C PHE A 31 -4.06 -21.05 6.41
N ILE A 32 -4.83 -20.03 6.79
CA ILE A 32 -5.10 -18.85 5.96
C ILE A 32 -4.23 -17.70 6.44
N PHE A 33 -3.44 -17.14 5.52
CA PHE A 33 -2.59 -15.97 5.75
C PHE A 33 -3.12 -14.80 4.94
N ILE A 34 -3.58 -13.74 5.60
CA ILE A 34 -3.99 -12.49 4.94
C ILE A 34 -2.75 -11.78 4.43
N VAL A 35 -2.69 -11.56 3.12
CA VAL A 35 -1.56 -10.90 2.45
C VAL A 35 -1.81 -9.42 2.29
N ASP A 36 -2.99 -9.03 1.79
CA ASP A 36 -3.34 -7.64 1.51
C ASP A 36 -4.86 -7.48 1.38
N ARG A 37 -5.31 -6.30 0.97
CA ARG A 37 -6.69 -6.03 0.58
C ARG A 37 -6.78 -5.80 -0.93
N VAL A 38 -7.84 -6.30 -1.54
CA VAL A 38 -8.10 -6.13 -2.99
C VAL A 38 -8.06 -4.64 -3.40
N LYS A 39 -8.63 -3.75 -2.56
CA LYS A 39 -8.70 -2.30 -2.82
C LYS A 39 -7.38 -1.55 -2.61
N ASP A 40 -6.44 -2.16 -1.91
CA ASP A 40 -5.13 -1.55 -1.61
C ASP A 40 -4.04 -2.05 -2.57
N MET A 41 -4.32 -3.10 -3.33
CA MET A 41 -3.41 -3.67 -4.33
C MET A 41 -3.23 -2.70 -5.50
N VAL A 42 -1.99 -2.52 -5.95
CA VAL A 42 -1.66 -1.69 -7.13
C VAL A 42 -1.76 -2.55 -8.39
N LEU A 43 -2.56 -2.09 -9.36
CA LEU A 43 -2.77 -2.76 -10.64
C LEU A 43 -1.89 -2.15 -11.72
N ARG A 44 -0.64 -2.60 -11.81
CA ARG A 44 0.39 -2.03 -12.68
C ARG A 44 0.58 -2.86 -13.96
N GLY A 45 0.05 -2.39 -15.07
CA GLY A 45 0.27 -3.02 -16.38
C GLY A 45 -0.14 -4.50 -16.45
N GLY A 46 -1.16 -4.91 -15.68
CA GLY A 46 -1.61 -6.29 -15.55
C GLY A 46 -0.96 -7.09 -14.43
N GLU A 47 0.04 -6.52 -13.74
CA GLU A 47 0.66 -7.11 -12.56
C GLU A 47 -0.04 -6.65 -11.28
N ASN A 48 -0.30 -7.58 -10.39
CA ASN A 48 -0.86 -7.33 -9.07
C ASN A 48 0.28 -7.12 -8.07
N ILE A 49 0.44 -5.90 -7.57
CA ILE A 49 1.47 -5.58 -6.59
C ILE A 49 0.80 -5.37 -5.23
N TYR A 50 1.17 -6.21 -4.26
CA TYR A 50 0.67 -6.11 -2.90
C TYR A 50 1.42 -5.01 -2.15
N CYS A 51 0.68 -4.01 -1.66
CA CYS A 51 1.26 -2.91 -0.90
C CYS A 51 2.01 -3.38 0.34
N SER A 52 1.49 -4.39 1.03
CA SER A 52 2.11 -4.99 2.20
C SER A 52 3.50 -5.60 1.92
N GLU A 53 3.69 -6.21 0.75
CA GLU A 53 4.98 -6.75 0.32
C GLU A 53 6.02 -5.63 0.17
N VAL A 54 5.65 -4.54 -0.50
CA VAL A 54 6.53 -3.38 -0.70
C VAL A 54 6.81 -2.69 0.64
N GLU A 55 5.78 -2.49 1.47
CA GLU A 55 5.90 -1.93 2.83
C GLU A 55 6.86 -2.77 3.69
N SER A 56 6.78 -4.11 3.63
CA SER A 56 7.65 -5.02 4.39
C SER A 56 9.12 -4.89 4.02
N VAL A 57 9.43 -4.57 2.76
CA VAL A 57 10.82 -4.30 2.33
C VAL A 57 11.25 -2.91 2.79
N LEU A 58 10.39 -1.89 2.62
CA LEU A 58 10.70 -0.52 3.07
C LEU A 58 10.97 -0.47 4.58
N PHE A 59 10.22 -1.22 5.39
CA PHE A 59 10.43 -1.27 6.86
C PHE A 59 11.77 -1.92 7.28
N GLN A 60 12.53 -2.54 6.38
CA GLN A 60 13.89 -3.01 6.67
C GLN A 60 14.93 -1.87 6.61
N ILE A 61 14.54 -0.68 6.18
CA ILE A 61 15.39 0.51 6.19
C ILE A 61 15.43 1.06 7.61
N ASP A 62 16.61 1.07 8.22
CA ASP A 62 16.78 1.47 9.63
C ASP A 62 16.32 2.90 9.94
N GLU A 63 16.49 3.83 9.00
CA GLU A 63 16.10 5.23 9.13
C GLU A 63 14.59 5.47 9.04
N LEU A 64 13.83 4.50 8.56
CA LEU A 64 12.40 4.64 8.33
C LEU A 64 11.60 4.48 9.63
N ALA A 65 10.67 5.40 9.88
CA ALA A 65 9.73 5.33 11.00
C ALA A 65 8.37 4.81 10.55
N GLU A 66 7.85 5.35 9.43
CA GLU A 66 6.54 4.98 8.89
C GLU A 66 6.59 4.96 7.36
N CYS A 67 5.83 4.04 6.76
CA CYS A 67 5.56 4.08 5.32
C CYS A 67 4.13 3.63 5.03
N SER A 68 3.64 4.06 3.88
CA SER A 68 2.37 3.60 3.33
C SER A 68 2.48 3.57 1.81
N VAL A 69 2.22 2.40 1.22
CA VAL A 69 2.28 2.17 -0.22
C VAL A 69 0.88 2.18 -0.80
N PHE A 70 0.71 2.76 -1.97
CA PHE A 70 -0.57 2.87 -2.68
C PHE A 70 -0.38 3.03 -4.19
N GLY A 71 -1.43 2.74 -4.95
CA GLY A 71 -1.46 2.98 -6.39
C GLY A 71 -1.60 4.47 -6.71
N VAL A 72 -0.78 4.92 -7.67
CA VAL A 72 -0.82 6.25 -8.25
C VAL A 72 -1.32 6.11 -9.68
N PRO A 73 -2.34 6.85 -10.14
CA PRO A 73 -2.83 6.76 -11.51
C PRO A 73 -1.73 6.99 -12.55
N ASP A 74 -1.66 6.12 -13.56
CA ASP A 74 -0.73 6.20 -14.69
C ASP A 74 -1.46 5.90 -16.00
N ASP A 75 -1.32 6.78 -17.00
CA ASP A 75 -2.06 6.70 -18.27
C ASP A 75 -1.73 5.44 -19.09
N ARG A 76 -0.54 4.88 -18.93
CA ARG A 76 -0.06 3.72 -19.69
C ARG A 76 -0.25 2.41 -18.97
N LEU A 77 -0.05 2.40 -17.66
CA LEU A 77 0.00 1.20 -16.84
C LEU A 77 -1.25 1.01 -15.98
N GLY A 78 -2.17 1.98 -16.00
CA GLY A 78 -3.31 2.06 -15.10
C GLY A 78 -2.90 2.65 -13.75
N GLU A 79 -1.95 2.02 -13.08
CA GLU A 79 -1.35 2.53 -11.85
C GLU A 79 0.17 2.31 -11.84
N GLU A 80 0.87 3.14 -11.07
CA GLU A 80 2.26 3.00 -10.65
C GLU A 80 2.35 2.89 -9.13
N VAL A 81 3.46 2.33 -8.63
CA VAL A 81 3.69 2.21 -7.20
C VAL A 81 4.14 3.55 -6.63
N GLY A 82 3.39 4.07 -5.67
CA GLY A 82 3.74 5.22 -4.85
C GLY A 82 3.94 4.85 -3.40
N ALA A 83 4.84 5.54 -2.69
CA ALA A 83 5.04 5.37 -1.27
C ALA A 83 5.23 6.71 -0.56
N ALA A 84 4.43 6.94 0.48
CA ALA A 84 4.66 8.01 1.45
C ALA A 84 5.52 7.47 2.59
N ILE A 85 6.57 8.20 2.93
CA ILE A 85 7.59 7.80 3.89
C ILE A 85 7.79 8.90 4.92
N TYR A 86 7.87 8.52 6.19
CA TYR A 86 8.33 9.37 7.27
C TYR A 86 9.57 8.74 7.89
N LEU A 87 10.67 9.49 7.93
CA LEU A 87 11.93 9.07 8.54
C LEU A 87 11.95 9.34 10.04
N LYS A 88 12.75 8.60 10.78
CA LYS A 88 12.96 8.83 12.21
C LYS A 88 13.53 10.24 12.43
N PRO A 89 13.18 10.93 13.52
CA PRO A 89 13.71 12.26 13.84
C PRO A 89 15.24 12.31 13.76
N GLY A 90 15.74 13.29 13.01
CA GLY A 90 17.20 13.49 12.83
C GLY A 90 17.84 12.56 11.79
N GLN A 91 17.08 11.65 11.18
CA GLN A 91 17.56 10.81 10.08
C GLN A 91 17.26 11.45 8.72
N SER A 92 18.10 11.11 7.74
CA SER A 92 17.89 11.49 6.33
C SER A 92 18.24 10.34 5.42
N LYS A 93 17.52 10.19 4.31
CA LYS A 93 17.81 9.22 3.26
C LYS A 93 17.24 9.74 1.95
N SER A 94 18.01 9.64 0.88
CA SER A 94 17.54 10.09 -0.44
C SER A 94 16.56 9.08 -1.05
N ALA A 95 15.71 9.55 -1.97
CA ALA A 95 14.83 8.67 -2.73
C ALA A 95 15.62 7.64 -3.55
N GLU A 96 16.79 8.02 -4.06
CA GLU A 96 17.68 7.13 -4.81
C GLU A 96 18.23 6.01 -3.93
N ASP A 97 18.65 6.31 -2.70
CA ASP A 97 19.12 5.30 -1.75
C ASP A 97 18.00 4.34 -1.35
N ILE A 98 16.77 4.84 -1.17
CA ILE A 98 15.60 4.02 -0.88
C ILE A 98 15.31 3.08 -2.05
N ARG A 99 15.28 3.58 -3.29
CA ARG A 99 15.07 2.74 -4.48
C ARG A 99 16.20 1.72 -4.69
N SER A 100 17.44 2.13 -4.46
CA SER A 100 18.61 1.24 -4.56
C SER A 100 18.53 0.10 -3.54
N PHE A 101 18.09 0.39 -2.32
CA PHE A 101 17.84 -0.64 -1.30
C PHE A 101 16.73 -1.60 -1.76
N CYS A 102 15.61 -1.08 -2.23
CA CYS A 102 14.50 -1.89 -2.74
C CYS A 102 14.92 -2.78 -3.93
N ALA A 103 15.78 -2.28 -4.81
CA ALA A 103 16.23 -3.00 -6.02
C ALA A 103 17.01 -4.29 -5.71
N VAL A 104 17.57 -4.41 -4.52
CA VAL A 104 18.26 -5.63 -4.07
C VAL A 104 17.26 -6.71 -3.62
N LEU A 105 16.09 -6.30 -3.12
CA LEU A 105 15.16 -7.18 -2.40
C LEU A 105 13.86 -7.48 -3.15
N MET A 106 13.54 -6.71 -4.19
CA MET A 106 12.30 -6.88 -4.95
C MET A 106 12.48 -6.67 -6.45
N ALA A 107 11.52 -7.16 -7.22
CA ALA A 107 11.50 -6.98 -8.67
C ALA A 107 11.31 -5.50 -9.05
N LYS A 108 11.92 -5.09 -10.17
CA LYS A 108 11.96 -3.69 -10.62
C LYS A 108 10.57 -3.03 -10.69
N HIS A 109 9.55 -3.75 -11.13
CA HIS A 109 8.19 -3.22 -11.29
C HIS A 109 7.47 -2.96 -9.96
N LYS A 110 7.99 -3.47 -8.83
CA LYS A 110 7.47 -3.26 -7.48
C LYS A 110 8.13 -2.08 -6.75
N ILE A 111 9.27 -1.60 -7.26
CA ILE A 111 9.99 -0.48 -6.65
C ILE A 111 9.15 0.78 -6.81
N PRO A 112 8.93 1.58 -5.73
CA PRO A 112 8.15 2.81 -5.82
C PRO A 112 8.73 3.78 -6.86
N ALA A 113 7.93 4.07 -7.90
CA ALA A 113 8.25 5.07 -8.89
C ALA A 113 8.11 6.48 -8.31
N TYR A 114 7.13 6.66 -7.42
CA TYR A 114 6.85 7.90 -6.73
C TYR A 114 7.13 7.76 -5.23
N LEU A 115 7.98 8.63 -4.69
CA LEU A 115 8.30 8.68 -3.27
C LEU A 115 7.99 10.08 -2.73
N TRP A 116 7.28 10.15 -1.61
CA TRP A 116 7.08 11.37 -0.84
C TRP A 116 7.73 11.18 0.52
N ILE A 117 8.81 11.92 0.78
CA ILE A 117 9.47 11.93 2.09
C ILE A 117 8.88 13.09 2.89
N LEU A 118 8.11 12.77 3.91
CA LEU A 118 7.31 13.73 4.66
C LEU A 118 8.04 14.18 5.94
N ASP A 119 7.82 15.43 6.31
CA ASP A 119 8.40 16.04 7.52
C ASP A 119 7.61 15.70 8.81
N ALA A 120 6.46 15.04 8.67
CA ALA A 120 5.57 14.68 9.77
C ALA A 120 5.05 13.24 9.64
N PRO A 121 4.64 12.58 10.74
CA PRO A 121 4.03 11.27 10.74
C PRO A 121 2.83 11.18 9.79
N LEU A 122 2.62 9.99 9.23
CA LEU A 122 1.53 9.74 8.29
C LEU A 122 0.16 9.86 8.97
N PRO A 123 -0.87 10.40 8.27
CA PRO A 123 -2.21 10.54 8.83
C PRO A 123 -2.82 9.19 9.17
N ARG A 124 -3.43 9.11 10.35
CA ARG A 124 -4.08 7.90 10.88
C ARG A 124 -5.50 8.20 11.31
N ASN A 125 -6.36 7.19 11.23
CA ASN A 125 -7.68 7.25 11.85
C ASN A 125 -7.59 7.02 13.37
N ALA A 126 -8.74 7.12 14.06
CA ALA A 126 -8.80 6.91 15.51
C ALA A 126 -8.39 5.49 15.96
N SER A 127 -8.40 4.50 15.08
CA SER A 127 -7.92 3.13 15.35
C SER A 127 -6.46 2.89 14.98
N GLY A 128 -5.70 3.95 14.62
CA GLY A 128 -4.28 3.89 14.30
C GLY A 128 -3.94 3.43 12.87
N LYS A 129 -4.93 3.20 12.00
CA LYS A 129 -4.69 2.79 10.61
C LYS A 129 -4.34 3.99 9.74
N PHE A 130 -3.36 3.84 8.85
CA PHE A 130 -3.01 4.84 7.86
C PHE A 130 -4.19 5.17 6.93
N LEU A 131 -4.37 6.45 6.66
CA LEU A 131 -5.41 6.95 5.76
C LEU A 131 -4.88 7.01 4.32
N LYS A 132 -4.67 5.83 3.68
CA LYS A 132 -4.11 5.69 2.32
C LYS A 132 -4.83 6.58 1.29
N ARG A 133 -6.17 6.67 1.38
CA ARG A 133 -6.95 7.53 0.49
C ARG A 133 -6.59 9.00 0.65
N GLU A 134 -6.46 9.46 1.90
CA GLU A 134 -6.07 10.85 2.19
C GLU A 134 -4.66 11.16 1.68
N LEU A 135 -3.72 10.23 1.86
CA LEU A 135 -2.37 10.36 1.31
C LEU A 135 -2.40 10.51 -0.21
N ARG A 136 -3.09 9.60 -0.91
CA ARG A 136 -3.23 9.65 -2.37
C ARG A 136 -3.89 10.94 -2.87
N ASP A 137 -4.93 11.42 -2.17
CA ASP A 137 -5.69 12.61 -2.59
C ASP A 137 -4.92 13.92 -2.32
N ARG A 138 -3.99 13.94 -1.34
CA ARG A 138 -3.28 15.15 -0.89
C ARG A 138 -1.85 15.30 -1.37
N LEU A 139 -1.19 14.20 -1.76
CA LEU A 139 0.20 14.24 -2.20
C LEU A 139 0.27 14.55 -3.69
N PRO A 140 0.72 15.78 -4.08
CA PRO A 140 0.82 16.13 -5.49
C PRO A 140 1.94 15.31 -6.15
N LEU A 141 1.71 14.86 -7.38
CA LEU A 141 2.73 14.16 -8.16
C LEU A 141 3.97 15.03 -8.41
N ALA A 142 3.80 16.35 -8.48
CA ALA A 142 4.90 17.29 -8.67
C ALA A 142 5.90 17.32 -7.50
N ASP A 143 5.48 16.89 -6.30
CA ASP A 143 6.31 16.86 -5.09
C ASP A 143 6.93 15.48 -4.85
N ALA A 144 6.62 14.49 -5.71
CA ALA A 144 7.26 13.19 -5.65
C ALA A 144 8.70 13.28 -6.18
N VAL A 145 9.60 12.58 -5.52
CA VAL A 145 11.01 12.47 -5.85
C VAL A 145 11.36 11.08 -6.36
#